data_7c2c53dae6991f34e841d151cb6bac3f
#
_entry.id   7c2c53dae6991f34e841d151cb6bac3f
#
_cell.length_a   1.000
_cell.length_b   1.000
_cell.length_c   1.000
_cell.angle_alpha   90.00
_cell.angle_beta   90.00
_cell.angle_gamma   90.00
#
_symmetry.space_group_name_H-M   'P 1'
#
loop_
_entity.id
_entity.type
_entity.pdbx_description
1 polymer ?
#
loop_
_entity_poly.entity_id
_entity_poly.type
_entity_poly.pdbx_seq_one_letter_code
_entity_poly.pdbx_strand_id
1 'polypeptide(L)'
;MKTLYVVRHCKAEGQEAEAPLTPEGVAQSDSLADSLATANIERIISSPYIRATQSIAPLAQRLNLAVELDIRLVERVLCSSARPDWQERLCDSFSDLDLSFEGGESSREAMQRAVAVVTDIQRHSAQSTLLVTHGNLMALLLKHFDDSIGFAEWCALSNPDVYRVVLTQPLSIQRL
;
A
#
# COMPACT_ATOMS: atom_id res chain seq x y z
N MET A 1 -0.47 17.16 -13.81
CA MET A 1 -1.48 16.64 -12.84
C MET A 1 -0.87 15.43 -12.15
N LYS A 2 -0.65 15.49 -10.83
CA LYS A 2 -0.01 14.38 -10.08
C LYS A 2 -1.01 13.26 -9.84
N THR A 3 -0.68 12.07 -10.30
CA THR A 3 -1.47 10.85 -10.09
C THR A 3 -0.64 9.83 -9.29
N LEU A 4 -1.25 9.28 -8.25
CA LEU A 4 -0.70 8.22 -7.43
C LEU A 4 -1.55 6.96 -7.60
N TYR A 5 -0.93 5.84 -7.96
CA TYR A 5 -1.52 4.51 -7.88
C TYR A 5 -1.05 3.85 -6.59
N VAL A 6 -1.96 3.54 -5.68
CA VAL A 6 -1.65 2.81 -4.45
C VAL A 6 -2.07 1.37 -4.64
N VAL A 7 -1.11 0.46 -4.50
CA VAL A 7 -1.29 -0.97 -4.76
C VAL A 7 -1.04 -1.75 -3.48
N ARG A 8 -2.01 -2.58 -3.09
CA ARG A 8 -1.78 -3.66 -2.14
C ARG A 8 -1.13 -4.83 -2.87
N HIS A 9 -0.10 -5.44 -2.28
CA HIS A 9 0.56 -6.62 -2.83
C HIS A 9 -0.41 -7.77 -3.14
N CYS A 10 -0.03 -8.64 -4.07
CA CYS A 10 -0.72 -9.87 -4.42
C CYS A 10 -0.69 -10.89 -3.27
N LYS A 11 -1.43 -11.98 -3.40
CA LYS A 11 -1.54 -13.02 -2.38
C LYS A 11 -0.18 -13.62 -2.05
N ALA A 12 0.15 -13.69 -0.75
CA ALA A 12 1.45 -14.13 -0.24
C ALA A 12 1.31 -15.33 0.68
N GLU A 13 2.41 -16.07 0.86
CA GLU A 13 2.50 -17.26 1.72
C GLU A 13 2.44 -16.93 3.21
N GLY A 14 2.78 -15.69 3.60
CA GLY A 14 2.82 -15.27 5.01
C GLY A 14 2.90 -13.76 5.18
N GLN A 15 3.12 -13.34 6.43
CA GLN A 15 3.19 -11.93 6.84
C GLN A 15 4.64 -11.45 7.03
N GLU A 16 5.60 -12.35 7.15
CA GLU A 16 7.02 -12.06 7.34
C GLU A 16 7.56 -11.25 6.15
N ALA A 17 8.63 -10.49 6.37
CA ALA A 17 9.24 -9.66 5.32
C ALA A 17 9.70 -10.48 4.11
N GLU A 18 10.16 -11.70 4.34
CA GLU A 18 10.69 -12.65 3.35
C GLU A 18 9.61 -13.53 2.70
N ALA A 19 8.35 -13.46 3.15
CA ALA A 19 7.26 -14.27 2.62
C ALA A 19 7.04 -13.95 1.12
N PRO A 20 7.17 -14.97 0.21
CA PRO A 20 6.97 -14.77 -1.21
C PRO A 20 5.48 -14.78 -1.58
N LEU A 21 5.19 -14.52 -2.85
CA LEU A 21 3.87 -14.73 -3.41
C LEU A 21 3.53 -16.23 -3.48
N THR A 22 2.24 -16.54 -3.28
CA THR A 22 1.69 -17.84 -3.63
C THR A 22 1.69 -18.03 -5.17
N PRO A 23 1.51 -19.28 -5.70
CA PRO A 23 1.28 -19.48 -7.13
C PRO A 23 0.11 -18.64 -7.69
N GLU A 24 -0.96 -18.47 -6.91
CA GLU A 24 -2.08 -17.57 -7.24
C GLU A 24 -1.61 -16.12 -7.26
N GLY A 25 -0.79 -15.69 -6.29
CA GLY A 25 -0.23 -14.35 -6.22
C GLY A 25 0.68 -14.03 -7.41
N VAL A 26 1.42 -14.99 -7.92
CA VAL A 26 2.21 -14.84 -9.15
C VAL A 26 1.30 -14.59 -10.36
N ALA A 27 0.23 -15.36 -10.53
CA ALA A 27 -0.75 -15.12 -11.60
C ALA A 27 -1.44 -13.76 -11.43
N GLN A 28 -1.74 -13.34 -10.20
CA GLN A 28 -2.28 -12.01 -9.90
C GLN A 28 -1.30 -10.89 -10.29
N SER A 29 0.01 -11.07 -10.12
CA SER A 29 1.02 -10.06 -10.48
C SER A 29 1.09 -9.84 -12.00
N ASP A 30 0.93 -10.89 -12.80
CA ASP A 30 0.83 -10.78 -14.26
C ASP A 30 -0.44 -10.04 -14.69
N SER A 31 -1.58 -10.37 -14.09
CA SER A 31 -2.86 -9.69 -14.35
C SER A 31 -2.82 -8.22 -13.93
N LEU A 32 -2.17 -7.92 -12.81
CA LEU A 32 -1.94 -6.54 -12.36
C LEU A 32 -1.09 -5.76 -13.38
N ALA A 33 -0.04 -6.39 -13.92
CA ALA A 33 0.79 -5.79 -14.94
C ALA A 33 0.00 -5.52 -16.24
N ASP A 34 -0.90 -6.42 -16.64
CA ASP A 34 -1.79 -6.21 -17.79
C ASP A 34 -2.72 -5.02 -17.59
N SER A 35 -3.36 -4.93 -16.41
CA SER A 35 -4.33 -3.88 -16.10
C SER A 35 -3.73 -2.48 -16.02
N LEU A 36 -2.45 -2.38 -15.61
CA LEU A 36 -1.76 -1.11 -15.42
C LEU A 36 -0.80 -0.72 -16.55
N ALA A 37 -0.65 -1.58 -17.58
CA ALA A 37 0.30 -1.35 -18.68
C ALA A 37 0.09 -0.02 -19.43
N THR A 38 -1.15 0.49 -19.48
CA THR A 38 -1.53 1.73 -20.17
C THR A 38 -1.71 2.92 -19.22
N ALA A 39 -1.38 2.78 -17.95
CA ALA A 39 -1.61 3.82 -16.93
C ALA A 39 -0.58 4.97 -16.98
N ASN A 40 0.35 4.97 -17.94
CA ASN A 40 1.43 5.97 -18.09
C ASN A 40 2.23 6.19 -16.80
N ILE A 41 2.56 5.09 -16.10
CA ILE A 41 3.36 5.13 -14.88
C ILE A 41 4.80 5.51 -15.24
N GLU A 42 5.35 6.52 -14.56
CA GLU A 42 6.71 7.05 -14.79
C GLU A 42 7.68 6.67 -13.66
N ARG A 43 7.16 6.24 -12.51
CA ARG A 43 7.95 5.90 -11.32
C ARG A 43 7.28 4.81 -10.51
N ILE A 44 8.06 3.88 -9.96
CA ILE A 44 7.57 2.80 -9.09
C ILE A 44 8.34 2.84 -7.77
N ILE A 45 7.61 2.92 -6.65
CA ILE A 45 8.16 2.84 -5.29
C ILE A 45 7.48 1.67 -4.59
N SER A 46 8.24 0.82 -3.92
CA SER A 46 7.72 -0.38 -3.25
C SER A 46 8.23 -0.51 -1.83
N SER A 47 7.38 -1.07 -0.97
CA SER A 47 7.85 -1.74 0.24
C SER A 47 8.96 -2.73 -0.11
N PRO A 48 10.03 -2.84 0.70
CA PRO A 48 11.10 -3.81 0.47
C PRO A 48 10.70 -5.27 0.74
N TYR A 49 9.51 -5.54 1.28
CA TYR A 49 9.05 -6.90 1.51
C TYR A 49 8.91 -7.68 0.20
N ILE A 50 9.34 -8.94 0.22
CA ILE A 50 9.43 -9.77 -1.01
C ILE A 50 8.10 -9.82 -1.75
N ARG A 51 6.98 -10.02 -1.06
CA ARG A 51 5.65 -10.05 -1.68
C ARG A 51 5.27 -8.75 -2.40
N ALA A 52 5.72 -7.60 -1.91
CA ALA A 52 5.46 -6.31 -2.55
C ALA A 52 6.29 -6.14 -3.82
N THR A 53 7.59 -6.42 -3.75
CA THR A 53 8.49 -6.34 -4.91
C THR A 53 8.13 -7.35 -6.00
N GLN A 54 7.79 -8.58 -5.62
CA GLN A 54 7.32 -9.61 -6.57
C GLN A 54 6.01 -9.21 -7.25
N SER A 55 5.07 -8.58 -6.52
CA SER A 55 3.79 -8.15 -7.08
C SER A 55 3.93 -7.16 -8.23
N ILE A 56 4.98 -6.34 -8.23
CA ILE A 56 5.15 -5.28 -9.21
C ILE A 56 6.25 -5.55 -10.25
N ALA A 57 7.04 -6.59 -10.04
CA ALA A 57 8.14 -6.93 -10.93
C ALA A 57 7.73 -7.11 -12.41
N PRO A 58 6.61 -7.82 -12.74
CA PRO A 58 6.18 -7.94 -14.14
C PRO A 58 5.85 -6.59 -14.79
N LEU A 59 5.18 -5.69 -14.06
CA LEU A 59 4.87 -4.35 -14.57
C LEU A 59 6.14 -3.51 -14.75
N ALA A 60 7.03 -3.52 -13.77
CA ALA A 60 8.30 -2.79 -13.82
C ALA A 60 9.13 -3.21 -15.04
N GLN A 61 9.18 -4.51 -15.32
CA GLN A 61 9.86 -5.06 -16.50
C GLN A 61 9.22 -4.57 -17.80
N ARG A 62 7.88 -4.61 -17.90
CA ARG A 62 7.16 -4.14 -19.13
C ARG A 62 7.38 -2.67 -19.40
N LEU A 63 7.40 -1.85 -18.36
CA LEU A 63 7.57 -0.40 -18.49
C LEU A 63 9.04 0.02 -18.55
N ASN A 64 9.97 -0.93 -18.37
CA ASN A 64 11.41 -0.67 -18.28
C ASN A 64 11.74 0.37 -17.21
N LEU A 65 11.08 0.25 -16.04
CA LEU A 65 11.26 1.10 -14.88
C LEU A 65 11.97 0.36 -13.74
N ALA A 66 12.86 1.04 -13.04
CA ALA A 66 13.43 0.54 -11.80
C ALA A 66 12.38 0.60 -10.67
N VAL A 67 12.42 -0.37 -9.75
CA VAL A 67 11.63 -0.35 -8.52
C VAL A 67 12.49 0.26 -7.41
N GLU A 68 12.09 1.43 -6.93
CA GLU A 68 12.71 2.09 -5.79
C GLU A 68 12.16 1.49 -4.50
N LEU A 69 13.02 1.11 -3.56
CA LEU A 69 12.59 0.55 -2.28
C LEU A 69 12.52 1.64 -1.21
N ASP A 70 11.42 1.67 -0.45
CA ASP A 70 11.23 2.61 0.64
C ASP A 70 10.72 1.88 1.88
N ILE A 71 11.52 1.88 2.95
CA ILE A 71 11.19 1.24 4.22
C ILE A 71 9.94 1.84 4.88
N ARG A 72 9.58 3.08 4.56
CA ARG A 72 8.37 3.74 5.08
C ARG A 72 7.07 3.10 4.56
N LEU A 73 7.17 2.17 3.58
CA LEU A 73 6.04 1.46 2.98
C LEU A 73 5.82 0.05 3.52
N VAL A 74 6.61 -0.41 4.50
CA VAL A 74 6.40 -1.71 5.14
C VAL A 74 5.08 -1.75 5.89
N GLU A 75 4.51 -2.96 6.06
CA GLU A 75 3.24 -3.11 6.77
C GLU A 75 3.33 -2.55 8.20
N ARG A 76 2.22 -2.04 8.68
CA ARG A 76 2.11 -1.62 10.06
C ARG A 76 2.30 -2.79 11.01
N VAL A 77 3.14 -2.63 11.99
CA VAL A 77 3.25 -3.56 13.12
C VAL A 77 2.20 -3.17 14.16
N LEU A 78 1.13 -3.95 14.27
CA LEU A 78 0.06 -3.70 15.23
C LEU A 78 0.52 -3.98 16.66
N CYS A 79 1.24 -5.10 16.85
CA CYS A 79 1.83 -5.51 18.14
C CYS A 79 3.00 -6.49 17.88
N SER A 80 3.90 -6.62 18.86
CA SER A 80 5.10 -7.47 18.75
C SER A 80 4.80 -8.98 18.80
N SER A 81 3.65 -9.38 19.29
CA SER A 81 3.24 -10.79 19.44
C SER A 81 1.94 -11.08 18.72
N ALA A 82 1.81 -12.30 18.18
CA ALA A 82 0.55 -12.77 17.65
C ALA A 82 -0.50 -12.84 18.77
N ARG A 83 -1.70 -12.30 18.50
CA ARG A 83 -2.80 -12.22 19.44
C ARG A 83 -4.10 -12.68 18.81
N PRO A 84 -4.93 -13.44 19.56
CA PRO A 84 -6.24 -13.87 19.04
C PRO A 84 -7.20 -12.71 18.81
N ASP A 85 -7.07 -11.60 19.55
CA ASP A 85 -7.89 -10.39 19.51
C ASP A 85 -7.36 -9.31 18.54
N TRP A 86 -6.46 -9.66 17.60
CA TRP A 86 -5.81 -8.69 16.73
C TRP A 86 -6.79 -7.90 15.84
N GLN A 87 -7.89 -8.50 15.39
CA GLN A 87 -8.88 -7.80 14.55
C GLN A 87 -9.66 -6.75 15.36
N GLU A 88 -10.02 -7.04 16.60
CA GLU A 88 -10.66 -6.08 17.50
C GLU A 88 -9.74 -4.89 17.75
N ARG A 89 -8.46 -5.16 18.06
CA ARG A 89 -7.44 -4.13 18.26
C ARG A 89 -7.21 -3.29 17.01
N LEU A 90 -7.21 -3.92 15.86
CA LEU A 90 -7.10 -3.21 14.60
C LEU A 90 -8.31 -2.30 14.38
N CYS A 91 -9.52 -2.78 14.64
CA CYS A 91 -10.75 -1.98 14.58
C CYS A 91 -10.66 -0.77 15.51
N ASP A 92 -10.29 -0.97 16.77
CA ASP A 92 -10.12 0.11 17.77
C ASP A 92 -9.12 1.15 17.30
N SER A 93 -8.03 0.72 16.66
CA SER A 93 -6.97 1.61 16.16
C SER A 93 -7.36 2.45 14.93
N PHE A 94 -8.48 2.14 14.27
CA PHE A 94 -9.10 3.02 13.27
C PHE A 94 -9.99 4.10 13.92
N SER A 95 -10.53 3.82 15.10
CA SER A 95 -11.35 4.76 15.87
C SER A 95 -10.49 5.73 16.69
N ASP A 96 -9.40 5.24 17.26
CA ASP A 96 -8.39 6.03 17.97
C ASP A 96 -7.03 5.84 17.27
N LEU A 97 -6.65 6.84 16.47
CA LEU A 97 -5.41 6.77 15.68
C LEU A 97 -4.13 6.84 16.53
N ASP A 98 -4.22 7.27 17.76
CA ASP A 98 -3.07 7.35 18.69
C ASP A 98 -2.91 6.08 19.53
N LEU A 99 -3.87 5.16 19.45
CA LEU A 99 -3.81 3.88 20.13
C LEU A 99 -2.64 3.04 19.60
N SER A 100 -1.76 2.63 20.50
CA SER A 100 -0.65 1.72 20.21
C SER A 100 -0.65 0.55 21.17
N PHE A 101 -0.12 -0.59 20.72
CA PHE A 101 0.01 -1.80 21.52
C PHE A 101 1.49 -2.13 21.68
N GLU A 102 1.80 -2.97 22.65
CA GLU A 102 3.18 -3.32 23.01
C GLU A 102 4.00 -3.77 21.78
N GLY A 103 5.10 -3.06 21.51
CA GLY A 103 6.01 -3.32 20.39
C GLY A 103 5.46 -2.99 19.02
N GLY A 104 4.30 -2.33 18.94
CA GLY A 104 3.70 -1.85 17.70
C GLY A 104 3.76 -0.34 17.53
N GLU A 105 3.36 0.15 16.37
CA GLU A 105 3.17 1.58 16.07
C GLU A 105 1.68 1.94 16.07
N SER A 106 1.35 3.18 16.40
CA SER A 106 -0.01 3.71 16.29
C SER A 106 -0.41 3.85 14.82
N SER A 107 -1.73 3.95 14.55
CA SER A 107 -2.24 4.27 13.20
C SER A 107 -1.69 5.60 12.71
N ARG A 108 -1.56 6.59 13.58
CA ARG A 108 -1.02 7.92 13.24
C ARG A 108 0.44 7.85 12.81
N GLU A 109 1.29 7.12 13.53
CA GLU A 109 2.70 6.95 13.17
C GLU A 109 2.83 6.24 11.80
N ALA A 110 2.10 5.14 11.60
CA ALA A 110 2.09 4.43 10.32
C ALA A 110 1.60 5.33 9.17
N MET A 111 0.50 6.07 9.37
CA MET A 111 -0.03 7.01 8.39
C MET A 111 0.99 8.11 8.06
N GLN A 112 1.63 8.71 9.07
CA GLN A 112 2.59 9.80 8.88
C GLN A 112 3.79 9.37 8.03
N ARG A 113 4.35 8.15 8.24
CA ARG A 113 5.47 7.67 7.41
C ARG A 113 5.06 7.43 5.96
N ALA A 114 3.84 6.93 5.71
CA ALA A 114 3.33 6.76 4.35
C ALA A 114 3.05 8.11 3.67
N VAL A 115 2.48 9.07 4.38
CA VAL A 115 2.24 10.43 3.89
C VAL A 115 3.55 11.17 3.57
N ALA A 116 4.62 10.92 4.33
CA ALA A 116 5.93 11.47 4.01
C ALA A 116 6.44 11.00 2.63
N VAL A 117 6.19 9.74 2.26
CA VAL A 117 6.50 9.24 0.89
C VAL A 117 5.67 9.99 -0.15
N VAL A 118 4.38 10.22 0.09
CA VAL A 118 3.53 10.98 -0.84
C VAL A 118 4.01 12.42 -0.98
N THR A 119 4.47 13.04 0.10
CA THR A 119 5.06 14.38 0.06
C THR A 119 6.30 14.42 -0.85
N ASP A 120 7.16 13.41 -0.78
CA ASP A 120 8.31 13.30 -1.66
C ASP A 120 7.89 13.07 -3.12
N ILE A 121 6.85 12.26 -3.36
CA ILE A 121 6.26 12.07 -4.70
C ILE A 121 5.74 13.39 -5.27
N GLN A 122 5.06 14.20 -4.47
CA GLN A 122 4.54 15.51 -4.92
C GLN A 122 5.65 16.48 -5.35
N ARG A 123 6.83 16.39 -4.75
CA ARG A 123 8.01 17.20 -5.08
C ARG A 123 8.81 16.67 -6.26
N HIS A 124 8.67 15.38 -6.58
CA HIS A 124 9.39 14.75 -7.68
C HIS A 124 8.84 15.21 -9.04
N SER A 125 9.64 15.11 -10.12
CA SER A 125 9.24 15.54 -11.48
C SER A 125 8.20 14.60 -12.12
N ALA A 126 8.22 13.30 -11.83
CA ALA A 126 7.27 12.32 -12.36
C ALA A 126 5.82 12.74 -12.09
N GLN A 127 4.96 12.66 -13.10
CA GLN A 127 3.55 13.02 -13.00
C GLN A 127 2.68 11.85 -12.53
N SER A 128 3.12 10.61 -12.77
CA SER A 128 2.42 9.41 -12.38
C SER A 128 3.36 8.46 -11.64
N THR A 129 3.06 8.16 -10.38
CA THR A 129 3.85 7.27 -9.52
C THR A 129 2.98 6.13 -9.02
N LEU A 130 3.52 4.91 -9.07
CA LEU A 130 2.91 3.74 -8.47
C LEU A 130 3.64 3.41 -7.15
N LEU A 131 2.86 3.17 -6.11
CA LEU A 131 3.32 2.86 -4.77
C LEU A 131 2.76 1.50 -4.36
N VAL A 132 3.65 0.55 -4.01
CA VAL A 132 3.24 -0.78 -3.56
C VAL A 132 3.44 -0.90 -2.06
N THR A 133 2.37 -1.31 -1.37
CA THR A 133 2.36 -1.46 0.09
C THR A 133 1.46 -2.61 0.53
N HIS A 134 0.98 -2.58 1.75
CA HIS A 134 0.26 -3.64 2.45
C HIS A 134 -1.12 -3.17 2.90
N GLY A 135 -1.96 -4.11 3.34
CA GLY A 135 -3.37 -3.84 3.59
C GLY A 135 -3.65 -2.75 4.61
N ASN A 136 -3.01 -2.83 5.79
CA ASN A 136 -3.29 -1.84 6.83
C ASN A 136 -2.71 -0.48 6.48
N LEU A 137 -1.44 -0.42 6.04
CA LEU A 137 -0.81 0.85 5.68
C LEU A 137 -1.52 1.53 4.49
N MET A 138 -1.99 0.74 3.51
CA MET A 138 -2.80 1.26 2.40
C MET A 138 -4.08 1.93 2.89
N ALA A 139 -4.84 1.24 3.75
CA ALA A 139 -6.09 1.79 4.29
C ALA A 139 -5.85 3.08 5.08
N LEU A 140 -4.77 3.13 5.89
CA LEU A 140 -4.40 4.32 6.63
C LEU A 140 -3.96 5.48 5.71
N LEU A 141 -3.22 5.18 4.63
CA LEU A 141 -2.85 6.18 3.63
C LEU A 141 -4.08 6.72 2.90
N LEU A 142 -5.03 5.86 2.52
CA LEU A 142 -6.28 6.27 1.89
C LEU A 142 -7.15 7.08 2.85
N LYS A 143 -7.19 6.71 4.14
CA LYS A 143 -7.86 7.49 5.19
C LYS A 143 -7.31 8.91 5.33
N HIS A 144 -6.03 9.13 5.09
CA HIS A 144 -5.44 10.48 5.08
C HIS A 144 -6.07 11.37 4.00
N PHE A 145 -6.47 10.80 2.87
CA PHE A 145 -7.11 11.53 1.77
C PHE A 145 -8.64 11.60 1.91
N ASP A 146 -9.25 10.60 2.53
CA ASP A 146 -10.70 10.50 2.76
C ASP A 146 -10.96 9.92 4.15
N ASP A 147 -11.37 10.77 5.08
CA ASP A 147 -11.58 10.40 6.49
C ASP A 147 -12.71 9.35 6.68
N SER A 148 -13.57 9.15 5.68
CA SER A 148 -14.60 8.11 5.71
C SER A 148 -14.03 6.68 5.62
N ILE A 149 -12.78 6.52 5.15
CA ILE A 149 -12.12 5.22 5.07
C ILE A 149 -11.73 4.75 6.48
N GLY A 150 -12.14 3.55 6.83
CA GLY A 150 -11.94 2.97 8.14
C GLY A 150 -11.74 1.46 8.13
N PHE A 151 -12.10 0.80 9.22
CA PHE A 151 -11.96 -0.64 9.38
C PHE A 151 -12.80 -1.43 8.37
N ALA A 152 -14.01 -0.96 8.04
CA ALA A 152 -14.88 -1.63 7.07
C ALA A 152 -14.25 -1.65 5.67
N GLU A 153 -13.67 -0.53 5.23
CA GLU A 153 -12.98 -0.42 3.94
C GLU A 153 -11.71 -1.29 3.93
N TRP A 154 -10.96 -1.34 5.06
CA TRP A 154 -9.84 -2.27 5.19
C TRP A 154 -10.29 -3.73 5.03
N CYS A 155 -11.40 -4.14 5.65
CA CYS A 155 -11.96 -5.49 5.50
C CYS A 155 -12.35 -5.82 4.05
N ALA A 156 -12.73 -4.81 3.28
CA ALA A 156 -13.15 -4.95 1.88
C ALA A 156 -11.99 -4.97 0.87
N LEU A 157 -10.73 -4.77 1.33
CA LEU A 157 -9.56 -4.81 0.46
C LEU A 157 -9.30 -6.24 -0.05
N SER A 158 -9.01 -6.34 -1.34
CA SER A 158 -8.57 -7.59 -2.00
C SER A 158 -7.04 -7.73 -2.06
N ASN A 159 -6.54 -8.86 -2.56
CA ASN A 159 -5.15 -9.08 -2.96
C ASN A 159 -5.12 -9.49 -4.45
N PRO A 160 -4.52 -8.68 -5.35
CA PRO A 160 -4.13 -7.29 -5.10
C PRO A 160 -5.34 -6.36 -4.99
N ASP A 161 -5.08 -5.12 -4.61
CA ASP A 161 -6.05 -4.03 -4.67
C ASP A 161 -5.37 -2.78 -5.23
N VAL A 162 -6.09 -1.96 -5.99
CA VAL A 162 -5.53 -0.79 -6.64
C VAL A 162 -6.45 0.42 -6.47
N TYR A 163 -5.88 1.52 -5.98
CA TYR A 163 -6.56 2.80 -5.93
C TYR A 163 -5.78 3.84 -6.72
N ARG A 164 -6.49 4.61 -7.52
CA ARG A 164 -5.97 5.78 -8.22
C ARG A 164 -6.35 7.02 -7.42
N VAL A 165 -5.34 7.79 -7.02
CA VAL A 165 -5.51 9.06 -6.31
C VAL A 165 -4.97 10.19 -7.18
N VAL A 166 -5.82 11.16 -7.49
CA VAL A 166 -5.42 12.40 -8.17
C VAL A 166 -5.13 13.44 -7.10
N LEU A 167 -3.85 13.85 -6.99
CA LEU A 167 -3.35 14.71 -5.91
C LEU A 167 -3.54 16.22 -6.17
N THR A 168 -4.33 16.58 -7.19
CA THR A 168 -4.70 17.99 -7.47
C THR A 168 -6.07 18.30 -6.90
N GLN A 169 -6.35 19.58 -6.67
CA GLN A 169 -7.66 20.01 -6.18
C GLN A 169 -8.67 20.12 -7.33
N PRO A 170 -9.88 19.54 -7.20
CA PRO A 170 -10.32 18.71 -6.10
C PRO A 170 -9.62 17.34 -6.13
N LEU A 171 -9.23 16.84 -4.95
CA LEU A 171 -8.67 15.51 -4.79
C LEU A 171 -9.72 14.44 -5.17
N SER A 172 -9.32 13.39 -5.84
CA SER A 172 -10.23 12.27 -6.14
C SER A 172 -9.56 10.93 -5.87
N ILE A 173 -10.33 9.98 -5.36
CA ILE A 173 -9.93 8.61 -5.09
C ILE A 173 -10.87 7.69 -5.86
N GLN A 174 -10.30 6.72 -6.56
CA GLN A 174 -11.04 5.72 -7.32
C GLN A 174 -10.41 4.35 -7.10
N ARG A 175 -11.18 3.36 -6.70
CA ARG A 175 -10.78 1.95 -6.73
C ARG A 175 -10.92 1.44 -8.18
N LEU A 176 -9.91 0.72 -8.66
CA LEU A 176 -9.83 0.21 -10.04
C LEU A 176 -10.24 -1.26 -10.14
#